data_f2441a0f00d7135f6d1115ccbda419f9
#
_entry.id   f2441a0f00d7135f6d1115ccbda419f9
#
_cell.length_a   1.000
_cell.length_b   1.000
_cell.length_c   1.000
_cell.angle_alpha   90.00
_cell.angle_beta   90.00
_cell.angle_gamma   90.00
#
_symmetry.space_group_name_H-M   'P 1'
#
loop_
_entity.id
_entity.type
_entity.pdbx_description
1 polymer ?
#
loop_
_entity_poly.entity_id
_entity_poly.type
_entity_poly.pdbx_seq_one_letter_code
_entity_poly.pdbx_strand_id
1 'polypeptide(L)'
;MATQKIYAGAKLRELRTRIGLTQKDFAAKLGVSLPYLNQMENNNRPVSTSVVVALAREFGLDVTELSIGDSERLVSDLKEALSDPVFTADMPPIADLRLAASNAPTFARAFIQLHQSYRQTHERLASLDEALGREDARTRPSPWEEVRDFFHYCDNYIDSVDRVAEHFSNSLEGAVDVRAAAVATLQKVGVKVEFTNDDRVRSYDPRNKVLRISNRSVTETQTFQILLQVALIRQNALLEATLDLARFQTSEARGIAKIGLANYFAGAALMPYTQFLTAANECRHDVELLARQFGASIEQVAHRLSTLQRPGSKGIPFFFVRVDQAGTITKRHSATRLQFARFGGACPLWNVHRAFELPAQFLRQLAETPDGARYVSLARDISKPAGRYGAPVRRFAIALGCEVEHAGSLVYADGMDLSRADAFEPIGISCRICERKTCHQRSVPPLERKLLVDTDTRDVLPYGVD
;
A
#
# COMPACT_ATOMS: atom_id res chain seq x y z
N MET A 1 25.82 -16.87 6.14
CA MET A 1 24.89 -15.74 6.10
C MET A 1 25.74 -14.47 6.02
N ALA A 2 25.69 -13.77 4.87
CA ALA A 2 26.40 -12.50 4.75
C ALA A 2 25.67 -11.46 5.58
N THR A 3 26.31 -10.90 6.58
CA THR A 3 25.77 -9.85 7.45
C THR A 3 25.49 -8.61 6.58
N GLN A 4 24.23 -8.32 6.34
CA GLN A 4 23.78 -7.19 5.52
C GLN A 4 24.22 -5.88 6.21
N LYS A 5 25.01 -5.06 5.50
CA LYS A 5 25.55 -3.81 6.02
C LYS A 5 24.46 -2.72 5.99
N ILE A 6 24.12 -2.15 7.13
CA ILE A 6 23.10 -1.09 7.27
C ILE A 6 23.77 0.28 7.14
N TYR A 7 23.36 1.05 6.12
CA TYR A 7 23.76 2.44 5.94
C TYR A 7 22.57 3.36 6.26
N ALA A 8 22.59 4.01 7.43
CA ALA A 8 21.46 4.80 7.94
C ALA A 8 21.91 6.21 8.39
N GLY A 9 22.91 6.79 7.72
CA GLY A 9 23.53 8.04 8.15
C GLY A 9 22.56 9.22 8.16
N ALA A 10 21.66 9.32 7.18
CA ALA A 10 20.63 10.36 7.16
C ALA A 10 19.69 10.27 8.37
N LYS A 11 19.27 9.06 8.75
CA LYS A 11 18.41 8.83 9.93
C LYS A 11 19.15 9.11 11.25
N LEU A 12 20.43 8.76 11.33
CA LEU A 12 21.26 9.10 12.51
C LEU A 12 21.34 10.61 12.69
N ARG A 13 21.59 11.36 11.62
CA ARG A 13 21.66 12.82 11.65
C ARG A 13 20.31 13.44 12.00
N GLU A 14 19.22 12.95 11.42
CA GLU A 14 17.86 13.39 11.71
C GLU A 14 17.51 13.17 13.19
N LEU A 15 17.76 11.96 13.73
CA LEU A 15 17.54 11.64 15.12
C LEU A 15 18.33 12.59 16.03
N ARG A 16 19.64 12.74 15.78
CA ARG A 16 20.50 13.65 16.55
C ARG A 16 19.99 15.08 16.55
N THR A 17 19.57 15.59 15.38
CA THR A 17 19.06 16.96 15.24
C THR A 17 17.73 17.12 15.97
N ARG A 18 16.83 16.13 15.85
CA ARG A 18 15.53 16.14 16.54
C ARG A 18 15.64 16.18 18.07
N ILE A 19 16.64 15.50 18.62
CA ILE A 19 16.89 15.49 20.07
C ILE A 19 17.83 16.61 20.53
N GLY A 20 18.28 17.50 19.62
CA GLY A 20 19.09 18.67 19.93
C GLY A 20 20.51 18.38 20.39
N LEU A 21 21.09 17.21 20.09
CA LEU A 21 22.44 16.84 20.52
C LEU A 21 23.52 17.26 19.53
N THR A 22 24.68 17.65 20.07
CA THR A 22 25.88 17.82 19.23
C THR A 22 26.40 16.45 18.76
N GLN A 23 27.18 16.42 17.68
CA GLN A 23 27.83 15.17 17.26
C GLN A 23 28.69 14.54 18.37
N LYS A 24 29.36 15.36 19.16
CA LYS A 24 30.20 14.89 20.26
C LYS A 24 29.40 14.20 21.35
N ASP A 25 28.27 14.81 21.76
CA ASP A 25 27.42 14.25 22.81
C ASP A 25 26.68 13.00 22.33
N PHE A 26 26.26 13.01 21.05
CA PHE A 26 25.61 11.86 20.45
C PHE A 26 26.56 10.66 20.29
N ALA A 27 27.82 10.92 19.87
CA ALA A 27 28.87 9.89 19.81
C ALA A 27 29.16 9.28 21.19
N ALA A 28 29.25 10.13 22.22
CA ALA A 28 29.46 9.68 23.60
C ALA A 28 28.32 8.76 24.07
N LYS A 29 27.06 9.11 23.80
CA LYS A 29 25.91 8.28 24.19
C LYS A 29 25.86 6.96 23.44
N LEU A 30 26.31 6.94 22.17
CA LEU A 30 26.38 5.72 21.38
C LEU A 30 27.62 4.86 21.69
N GLY A 31 28.53 5.34 22.53
CA GLY A 31 29.78 4.63 22.88
C GLY A 31 30.76 4.53 21.70
N VAL A 32 30.76 5.51 20.81
CA VAL A 32 31.66 5.55 19.64
C VAL A 32 32.47 6.83 19.58
N SER A 33 33.59 6.82 18.84
CA SER A 33 34.39 8.02 18.64
C SER A 33 33.67 9.00 17.66
N LEU A 34 33.94 10.31 17.85
CA LEU A 34 33.40 11.34 16.97
C LEU A 34 33.72 11.10 15.49
N PRO A 35 34.94 10.73 15.07
CA PRO A 35 35.22 10.37 13.68
C PRO A 35 34.41 9.17 13.17
N TYR A 36 34.17 8.18 14.04
CA TYR A 36 33.37 7.01 13.67
C TYR A 36 31.89 7.38 13.44
N LEU A 37 31.31 8.22 14.32
CA LEU A 37 29.96 8.75 14.12
C LEU A 37 29.88 9.56 12.81
N ASN A 38 30.84 10.44 12.56
CA ASN A 38 30.85 11.25 11.34
C ASN A 38 30.91 10.38 10.06
N GLN A 39 31.67 9.30 10.07
CA GLN A 39 31.70 8.34 8.96
C GLN A 39 30.35 7.64 8.77
N MET A 40 29.65 7.29 9.86
CA MET A 40 28.32 6.69 9.79
C MET A 40 27.28 7.70 9.32
N GLU A 41 27.25 8.92 9.83
CA GLU A 41 26.32 9.98 9.42
C GLU A 41 26.48 10.38 7.95
N ASN A 42 27.67 10.19 7.37
CA ASN A 42 27.98 10.44 5.97
C ASN A 42 27.87 9.16 5.09
N ASN A 43 27.36 8.05 5.66
CA ASN A 43 27.25 6.76 5.00
C ASN A 43 28.59 6.21 4.43
N ASN A 44 29.74 6.70 4.92
CA ASN A 44 31.05 6.17 4.58
C ASN A 44 31.35 4.87 5.36
N ARG A 45 30.50 4.56 6.35
CA ARG A 45 30.62 3.35 7.16
C ARG A 45 29.24 2.85 7.58
N PRO A 46 29.00 1.53 7.55
CA PRO A 46 27.74 0.98 8.00
C PRO A 46 27.58 1.12 9.51
N VAL A 47 26.33 1.22 9.96
CA VAL A 47 25.97 1.21 11.38
C VAL A 47 26.23 -0.19 11.93
N SER A 48 27.07 -0.30 12.97
CA SER A 48 27.35 -1.59 13.59
C SER A 48 26.21 -2.04 14.51
N THR A 49 26.11 -3.35 14.75
CA THR A 49 25.10 -3.92 15.65
C THR A 49 25.15 -3.31 17.04
N SER A 50 26.35 -3.00 17.54
CA SER A 50 26.53 -2.34 18.85
C SER A 50 25.91 -0.94 18.89
N VAL A 51 26.01 -0.18 17.79
CA VAL A 51 25.39 1.14 17.67
C VAL A 51 23.88 1.02 17.54
N VAL A 52 23.37 0.03 16.83
CA VAL A 52 21.93 -0.24 16.73
C VAL A 52 21.34 -0.54 18.11
N VAL A 53 22.00 -1.37 18.90
CA VAL A 53 21.59 -1.67 20.28
C VAL A 53 21.65 -0.42 21.17
N ALA A 54 22.69 0.41 21.03
CA ALA A 54 22.81 1.66 21.77
C ALA A 54 21.69 2.65 21.39
N LEU A 55 21.33 2.75 20.11
CA LEU A 55 20.21 3.59 19.63
C LEU A 55 18.86 3.16 20.22
N ALA A 56 18.60 1.86 20.26
CA ALA A 56 17.40 1.32 20.86
C ALA A 56 17.34 1.60 22.37
N ARG A 57 18.45 1.40 23.09
CA ARG A 57 18.52 1.55 24.54
C ARG A 57 18.49 3.02 24.99
N GLU A 58 19.27 3.89 24.35
CA GLU A 58 19.45 5.29 24.81
C GLU A 58 18.34 6.21 24.28
N PHE A 59 17.74 5.89 23.13
CA PHE A 59 16.81 6.78 22.44
C PHE A 59 15.45 6.13 22.14
N GLY A 60 15.25 4.86 22.53
CA GLY A 60 14.00 4.14 22.27
C GLY A 60 13.71 3.93 20.78
N LEU A 61 14.74 3.99 19.94
CA LEU A 61 14.57 3.82 18.50
C LEU A 61 14.20 2.37 18.18
N ASP A 62 13.09 2.16 17.48
CA ASP A 62 12.76 0.84 16.96
C ASP A 62 13.80 0.46 15.89
N VAL A 63 14.48 -0.66 16.08
CA VAL A 63 15.49 -1.17 15.15
C VAL A 63 14.93 -1.33 13.74
N THR A 64 13.62 -1.57 13.62
CA THR A 64 12.91 -1.66 12.34
C THR A 64 12.80 -0.32 11.61
N GLU A 65 12.91 0.81 12.33
CA GLU A 65 12.99 2.15 11.71
C GLU A 65 14.33 2.39 11.01
N LEU A 66 15.38 1.68 11.39
CA LEU A 66 16.66 1.67 10.69
C LEU A 66 16.67 0.72 9.49
N SER A 67 15.56 -0.01 9.29
CA SER A 67 15.49 -1.05 8.30
C SER A 67 15.54 -0.49 6.87
N ILE A 68 16.19 -1.25 6.05
CA ILE A 68 16.54 -1.10 4.62
C ILE A 68 15.29 -0.86 3.74
N GLY A 69 14.07 -1.04 4.26
CA GLY A 69 12.83 -0.94 3.50
C GLY A 69 12.62 0.40 2.77
N ASP A 70 12.87 1.53 3.44
CA ASP A 70 12.67 2.85 2.81
C ASP A 70 13.73 3.14 1.73
N SER A 71 14.97 2.69 1.95
CA SER A 71 16.05 2.88 0.98
C SER A 71 15.86 1.99 -0.26
N GLU A 72 15.47 0.74 -0.08
CA GLU A 72 15.20 -0.18 -1.21
C GLU A 72 13.94 0.24 -2.01
N ARG A 73 12.91 0.75 -1.32
CA ARG A 73 11.75 1.36 -1.99
C ARG A 73 12.16 2.53 -2.87
N LEU A 74 12.99 3.43 -2.32
CA LEU A 74 13.47 4.61 -3.04
C LEU A 74 14.35 4.22 -4.23
N VAL A 75 15.16 3.17 -4.10
CA VAL A 75 15.94 2.61 -5.21
C VAL A 75 15.04 2.05 -6.30
N SER A 76 13.99 1.32 -5.94
CA SER A 76 13.01 0.79 -6.90
C SER A 76 12.28 1.91 -7.63
N ASP A 77 11.85 2.95 -6.89
CA ASP A 77 11.18 4.12 -7.48
C ASP A 77 12.11 4.92 -8.40
N LEU A 78 13.39 5.08 -8.04
CA LEU A 78 14.40 5.71 -8.89
C LEU A 78 14.62 4.91 -10.17
N LYS A 79 14.73 3.60 -10.05
CA LYS A 79 14.89 2.71 -11.20
C LYS A 79 13.70 2.80 -12.14
N GLU A 80 12.46 2.76 -11.59
CA GLU A 80 11.24 2.92 -12.37
C GLU A 80 11.21 4.29 -13.10
N ALA A 81 11.59 5.37 -12.40
CA ALA A 81 11.62 6.69 -12.99
C ALA A 81 12.66 6.80 -14.12
N LEU A 82 13.86 6.27 -13.91
CA LEU A 82 14.95 6.29 -14.90
C LEU A 82 14.73 5.36 -16.09
N SER A 83 13.79 4.40 -15.99
CA SER A 83 13.36 3.55 -17.11
C SER A 83 12.47 4.28 -18.12
N ASP A 84 12.15 5.55 -17.91
CA ASP A 84 11.32 6.31 -18.83
C ASP A 84 12.12 6.68 -20.09
N PRO A 85 11.54 6.55 -21.32
CA PRO A 85 12.20 6.90 -22.58
C PRO A 85 12.69 8.35 -22.67
N VAL A 86 12.26 9.25 -21.79
CA VAL A 86 12.79 10.62 -21.70
C VAL A 86 14.28 10.64 -21.34
N PHE A 87 14.76 9.60 -20.64
CA PHE A 87 16.17 9.48 -20.32
C PHE A 87 16.87 8.72 -21.44
N THR A 88 17.69 9.43 -22.20
CA THR A 88 18.45 8.87 -23.34
C THR A 88 19.83 8.34 -22.93
N ALA A 89 20.22 8.56 -21.68
CA ALA A 89 21.49 8.08 -21.14
C ALA A 89 21.37 6.65 -20.62
N ASP A 90 22.50 5.94 -20.56
CA ASP A 90 22.56 4.63 -19.94
C ASP A 90 22.07 4.69 -18.47
N MET A 91 21.34 3.66 -18.05
CA MET A 91 20.85 3.58 -16.69
C MET A 91 22.03 3.51 -15.70
N PRO A 92 22.02 4.34 -14.64
CA PRO A 92 23.02 4.26 -13.59
C PRO A 92 23.04 2.86 -12.93
N PRO A 93 24.24 2.36 -12.59
CA PRO A 93 24.35 1.10 -11.85
C PRO A 93 23.50 1.12 -10.56
N ILE A 94 22.97 -0.04 -10.19
CA ILE A 94 22.18 -0.18 -8.94
C ILE A 94 22.95 0.32 -7.70
N ALA A 95 24.28 0.22 -7.70
CA ALA A 95 25.11 0.74 -6.62
C ALA A 95 24.98 2.26 -6.47
N ASP A 96 24.92 3.00 -7.58
CA ASP A 96 24.76 4.45 -7.57
C ASP A 96 23.36 4.88 -7.15
N LEU A 97 22.33 4.14 -7.54
CA LEU A 97 20.97 4.38 -7.08
C LEU A 97 20.85 4.15 -5.57
N ARG A 98 21.51 3.14 -5.03
CA ARG A 98 21.60 2.90 -3.58
C ARG A 98 22.33 4.02 -2.85
N LEU A 99 23.41 4.53 -3.43
CA LEU A 99 24.12 5.68 -2.89
C LEU A 99 23.24 6.93 -2.91
N ALA A 100 22.55 7.23 -4.00
CA ALA A 100 21.60 8.34 -4.08
C ALA A 100 20.48 8.23 -3.05
N ALA A 101 19.86 7.05 -2.94
CA ALA A 101 18.78 6.79 -1.99
C ALA A 101 19.22 6.91 -0.52
N SER A 102 20.47 6.52 -0.21
CA SER A 102 20.97 6.55 1.18
C SER A 102 21.62 7.89 1.56
N ASN A 103 22.32 8.55 0.63
CA ASN A 103 23.08 9.77 0.92
C ASN A 103 22.29 11.05 0.65
N ALA A 104 21.34 11.01 -0.29
CA ALA A 104 20.54 12.15 -0.70
C ALA A 104 19.03 11.77 -0.85
N PRO A 105 18.37 11.21 0.16
CA PRO A 105 17.01 10.71 0.05
C PRO A 105 15.99 11.81 -0.31
N THR A 106 16.22 13.04 0.14
CA THR A 106 15.36 14.19 -0.20
C THR A 106 15.47 14.55 -1.67
N PHE A 107 16.69 14.53 -2.22
CA PHE A 107 16.92 14.76 -3.65
C PHE A 107 16.30 13.64 -4.50
N ALA A 108 16.50 12.39 -4.10
CA ALA A 108 15.93 11.23 -4.78
C ALA A 108 14.39 11.31 -4.82
N ARG A 109 13.73 11.70 -3.71
CA ARG A 109 12.28 11.92 -3.69
C ARG A 109 11.85 13.09 -4.59
N ALA A 110 12.57 14.20 -4.56
CA ALA A 110 12.28 15.35 -5.43
C ALA A 110 12.41 14.99 -6.91
N PHE A 111 13.42 14.21 -7.28
CA PHE A 111 13.60 13.68 -8.64
C PHE A 111 12.42 12.79 -9.07
N ILE A 112 12.00 11.84 -8.20
CA ILE A 112 10.85 10.99 -8.47
C ILE A 112 9.58 11.82 -8.63
N GLN A 113 9.38 12.84 -7.79
CA GLN A 113 8.24 13.73 -7.89
C GLN A 113 8.24 14.54 -9.19
N LEU A 114 9.40 15.02 -9.62
CA LEU A 114 9.56 15.71 -10.92
C LEU A 114 9.22 14.78 -12.08
N HIS A 115 9.73 13.56 -12.09
CA HIS A 115 9.42 12.57 -13.11
C HIS A 115 7.93 12.24 -13.15
N GLN A 116 7.27 12.12 -12.00
CA GLN A 116 5.82 11.91 -11.91
C GLN A 116 5.04 13.05 -12.56
N SER A 117 5.43 14.30 -12.26
CA SER A 117 4.82 15.49 -12.88
C SER A 117 5.02 15.52 -14.39
N TYR A 118 6.21 15.15 -14.86
CA TYR A 118 6.51 15.01 -16.28
C TYR A 118 5.60 13.98 -16.96
N ARG A 119 5.49 12.77 -16.39
CA ARG A 119 4.64 11.69 -16.90
C ARG A 119 3.17 12.09 -16.98
N GLN A 120 2.66 12.71 -15.93
CA GLN A 120 1.28 13.22 -15.93
C GLN A 120 1.03 14.25 -17.02
N THR A 121 2.01 15.11 -17.29
CA THR A 121 1.92 16.10 -18.38
C THR A 121 1.84 15.41 -19.73
N HIS A 122 2.68 14.38 -19.94
CA HIS A 122 2.66 13.59 -21.18
C HIS A 122 1.37 12.81 -21.39
N GLU A 123 0.82 12.19 -20.34
CA GLU A 123 -0.47 11.48 -20.41
C GLU A 123 -1.63 12.44 -20.69
N ARG A 124 -1.56 13.66 -20.14
CA ARG A 124 -2.54 14.70 -20.45
C ARG A 124 -2.43 15.22 -21.89
N LEU A 125 -1.23 15.42 -22.38
CA LEU A 125 -1.02 15.80 -23.79
C LEU A 125 -1.55 14.72 -24.72
N ALA A 126 -1.29 13.45 -24.46
CA ALA A 126 -1.82 12.34 -25.24
C ALA A 126 -3.36 12.25 -25.20
N SER A 127 -3.97 12.52 -24.03
CA SER A 127 -5.44 12.58 -23.91
C SER A 127 -6.07 13.84 -24.50
N LEU A 128 -5.31 14.94 -24.60
CA LEU A 128 -5.75 16.18 -25.28
C LEU A 128 -5.67 16.07 -26.79
N ASP A 129 -4.72 15.35 -27.35
CA ASP A 129 -4.66 15.00 -28.78
C ASP A 129 -5.86 14.13 -29.21
N GLU A 130 -6.40 13.33 -28.29
CA GLU A 130 -7.60 12.53 -28.50
C GLU A 130 -8.90 13.33 -28.31
N ALA A 131 -8.85 14.42 -27.54
CA ALA A 131 -9.97 15.30 -27.22
C ALA A 131 -9.68 16.75 -27.67
N LEU A 132 -9.51 16.98 -28.97
CA LEU A 132 -9.34 18.31 -29.57
C LEU A 132 -10.32 19.35 -28.99
N GLY A 133 -9.83 20.25 -28.14
CA GLY A 133 -10.49 21.52 -27.90
C GLY A 133 -10.64 22.10 -26.49
N ARG A 134 -9.78 21.82 -25.53
CA ARG A 134 -9.79 22.60 -24.28
C ARG A 134 -8.39 23.04 -23.87
N GLU A 135 -8.12 24.31 -24.09
CA GLU A 135 -7.02 25.07 -23.48
C GLU A 135 -7.28 25.24 -21.97
N ASP A 136 -6.25 25.06 -21.14
CA ASP A 136 -6.14 25.24 -19.68
C ASP A 136 -6.07 23.96 -18.84
N ALA A 137 -5.02 23.16 -19.03
CA ALA A 137 -4.62 22.17 -18.03
C ALA A 137 -3.20 22.45 -17.52
N ARG A 138 -3.10 23.29 -16.48
CA ARG A 138 -1.87 23.46 -15.70
C ARG A 138 -1.48 22.13 -15.08
N THR A 139 -0.20 21.78 -15.17
CA THR A 139 0.49 20.58 -14.67
C THR A 139 0.35 20.40 -13.15
N ARG A 140 -0.81 19.93 -12.67
CA ARG A 140 -1.00 19.54 -11.27
C ARG A 140 -1.17 18.03 -11.19
N PRO A 141 -0.61 17.36 -10.15
CA PRO A 141 -0.87 15.95 -9.92
C PRO A 141 -2.39 15.71 -9.89
N SER A 142 -2.83 14.58 -10.42
CA SER A 142 -4.26 14.24 -10.33
C SER A 142 -4.63 14.14 -8.86
N PRO A 143 -5.80 14.66 -8.44
CA PRO A 143 -6.24 14.58 -7.05
C PRO A 143 -6.21 13.15 -6.48
N TRP A 144 -6.42 12.17 -7.33
CA TRP A 144 -6.41 10.76 -6.98
C TRP A 144 -5.00 10.24 -6.66
N GLU A 145 -3.99 10.69 -7.40
CA GLU A 145 -2.60 10.32 -7.16
C GLU A 145 -2.05 10.97 -5.91
N GLU A 146 -2.41 12.22 -5.67
CA GLU A 146 -2.03 12.95 -4.45
C GLU A 146 -2.54 12.24 -3.18
N VAL A 147 -3.78 11.76 -3.21
CA VAL A 147 -4.35 10.97 -2.10
C VAL A 147 -3.67 9.61 -1.95
N ARG A 148 -3.38 8.95 -3.05
CA ARG A 148 -2.66 7.67 -3.03
C ARG A 148 -1.27 7.81 -2.43
N ASP A 149 -0.53 8.85 -2.82
CA ASP A 149 0.81 9.12 -2.32
C ASP A 149 0.80 9.46 -0.82
N PHE A 150 -0.23 10.15 -0.34
CA PHE A 150 -0.44 10.38 1.09
C PHE A 150 -0.58 9.07 1.87
N PHE A 151 -1.48 8.16 1.47
CA PHE A 151 -1.64 6.88 2.17
C PHE A 151 -0.40 6.01 2.08
N HIS A 152 0.32 6.05 0.95
CA HIS A 152 1.59 5.35 0.79
C HIS A 152 2.67 5.91 1.72
N TYR A 153 2.77 7.23 1.86
CA TYR A 153 3.71 7.89 2.77
C TYR A 153 3.48 7.47 4.24
N CYS A 154 2.23 7.26 4.62
CA CYS A 154 1.86 6.82 5.97
C CYS A 154 1.98 5.29 6.18
N ASP A 155 2.57 4.52 5.26
CA ASP A 155 2.56 3.06 5.29
C ASP A 155 1.15 2.48 5.48
N ASN A 156 0.12 3.20 5.01
CA ASN A 156 -1.31 2.89 5.21
C ASN A 156 -1.73 2.72 6.69
N TYR A 157 -0.89 3.15 7.64
CA TYR A 157 -1.20 3.18 9.05
C TYR A 157 -1.23 4.62 9.57
N ILE A 158 -2.38 5.04 10.10
CA ILE A 158 -2.60 6.40 10.60
C ILE A 158 -2.91 6.30 12.09
N ASP A 159 -1.87 6.40 12.92
CA ASP A 159 -1.91 6.13 14.37
C ASP A 159 -3.04 6.88 15.07
N SER A 160 -3.17 8.18 14.84
CA SER A 160 -4.20 9.01 15.48
C SER A 160 -5.62 8.56 15.16
N VAL A 161 -5.88 8.20 13.90
CA VAL A 161 -7.21 7.73 13.47
C VAL A 161 -7.47 6.31 13.95
N ASP A 162 -6.45 5.44 13.89
CA ASP A 162 -6.56 4.04 14.30
C ASP A 162 -6.87 3.91 15.79
N ARG A 163 -6.13 4.64 16.66
CA ARG A 163 -6.35 4.62 18.11
C ARG A 163 -7.72 5.18 18.49
N VAL A 164 -8.17 6.24 17.85
CA VAL A 164 -9.50 6.81 18.12
C VAL A 164 -10.60 5.83 17.67
N ALA A 165 -10.39 5.12 16.56
CA ALA A 165 -11.32 4.10 16.07
C ALA A 165 -11.37 2.89 17.01
N GLU A 166 -10.23 2.42 17.50
CA GLU A 166 -10.13 1.35 18.49
C GLU A 166 -10.79 1.74 19.81
N HIS A 167 -10.52 2.94 20.32
CA HIS A 167 -11.20 3.46 21.53
C HIS A 167 -12.72 3.58 21.34
N PHE A 168 -13.16 4.05 20.17
CA PHE A 168 -14.59 4.09 19.83
C PHE A 168 -15.19 2.69 19.86
N SER A 169 -14.57 1.70 19.24
CA SER A 169 -15.02 0.32 19.25
C SER A 169 -15.10 -0.24 20.67
N ASN A 170 -14.07 -0.05 21.49
CA ASN A 170 -14.05 -0.50 22.87
C ASN A 170 -15.17 0.18 23.71
N SER A 171 -15.55 1.41 23.38
CA SER A 171 -16.70 2.08 24.02
C SER A 171 -18.06 1.45 23.68
N LEU A 172 -18.09 0.60 22.65
CA LEU A 172 -19.26 -0.19 22.26
C LEU A 172 -19.25 -1.62 22.85
N GLU A 173 -18.24 -1.97 23.66
CA GLU A 173 -18.16 -3.27 24.33
C GLU A 173 -19.44 -3.53 25.12
N GLY A 174 -20.01 -4.74 24.89
CA GLY A 174 -21.33 -5.13 25.42
C GLY A 174 -22.51 -4.89 24.47
N ALA A 175 -22.28 -4.19 23.32
CA ALA A 175 -23.32 -4.12 22.30
C ALA A 175 -23.34 -5.44 21.50
N VAL A 176 -24.53 -6.04 21.42
CA VAL A 176 -24.74 -7.30 20.67
C VAL A 176 -24.56 -7.12 19.16
N ASP A 177 -24.69 -5.90 18.66
CA ASP A 177 -24.58 -5.56 17.22
C ASP A 177 -23.91 -4.20 17.04
N VAL A 178 -22.73 -4.23 16.41
CA VAL A 178 -21.92 -3.03 16.07
C VAL A 178 -22.72 -2.04 15.21
N ARG A 179 -23.58 -2.53 14.30
CA ARG A 179 -24.42 -1.68 13.45
C ARG A 179 -25.45 -0.92 14.28
N ALA A 180 -26.13 -1.62 15.19
CA ALA A 180 -27.11 -1.00 16.08
C ALA A 180 -26.45 0.05 17.00
N ALA A 181 -25.26 -0.24 17.54
CA ALA A 181 -24.50 0.67 18.37
C ALA A 181 -24.02 1.93 17.58
N ALA A 182 -23.59 1.75 16.34
CA ALA A 182 -23.21 2.86 15.46
C ALA A 182 -24.44 3.74 15.11
N VAL A 183 -25.60 3.14 14.85
CA VAL A 183 -26.87 3.88 14.67
C VAL A 183 -27.22 4.67 15.92
N ALA A 184 -27.18 4.05 17.10
CA ALA A 184 -27.44 4.73 18.37
C ALA A 184 -26.47 5.90 18.61
N THR A 185 -25.20 5.76 18.21
CA THR A 185 -24.21 6.83 18.29
C THR A 185 -24.59 8.03 17.42
N LEU A 186 -25.10 7.81 16.21
CA LEU A 186 -25.59 8.87 15.33
C LEU A 186 -26.88 9.52 15.89
N GLN A 187 -27.78 8.73 16.45
CA GLN A 187 -29.01 9.23 17.08
C GLN A 187 -28.73 10.16 18.26
N LYS A 188 -27.69 9.87 19.07
CA LYS A 188 -27.26 10.76 20.19
C LYS A 188 -26.86 12.17 19.73
N VAL A 189 -26.49 12.36 18.46
CA VAL A 189 -26.18 13.67 17.88
C VAL A 189 -27.31 14.20 16.97
N GLY A 190 -28.50 13.59 17.08
CA GLY A 190 -29.71 14.02 16.37
C GLY A 190 -29.79 13.57 14.92
N VAL A 191 -28.98 12.58 14.51
CA VAL A 191 -29.04 12.02 13.15
C VAL A 191 -29.99 10.85 13.10
N LYS A 192 -31.02 10.95 12.25
CA LYS A 192 -31.95 9.85 11.95
C LYS A 192 -31.34 8.96 10.89
N VAL A 193 -31.35 7.64 11.11
CA VAL A 193 -30.89 6.66 10.11
C VAL A 193 -32.11 5.99 9.49
N GLU A 194 -32.22 6.04 8.18
CA GLU A 194 -33.29 5.44 7.38
C GLU A 194 -32.70 4.42 6.40
N PHE A 195 -33.36 3.27 6.28
CA PHE A 195 -33.01 2.28 5.27
C PHE A 195 -33.95 2.41 4.08
N THR A 196 -33.37 2.62 2.89
CA THR A 196 -34.14 2.93 1.67
C THR A 196 -33.79 1.95 0.53
N ASN A 197 -34.67 1.86 -0.45
CA ASN A 197 -34.42 1.04 -1.65
C ASN A 197 -33.76 1.81 -2.81
N ASP A 198 -33.12 2.93 -2.48
CA ASP A 198 -32.39 3.75 -3.45
C ASP A 198 -31.20 3.00 -4.07
N ASP A 199 -30.81 3.43 -5.26
CA ASP A 199 -29.60 2.94 -5.93
C ASP A 199 -28.31 3.50 -5.30
N ARG A 200 -28.42 4.56 -4.49
CA ARG A 200 -27.30 5.16 -3.75
C ARG A 200 -26.95 4.29 -2.55
N VAL A 201 -25.71 3.86 -2.45
CA VAL A 201 -25.23 3.08 -1.28
C VAL A 201 -25.46 3.83 0.02
N ARG A 202 -25.20 5.16 0.03
CA ARG A 202 -25.36 6.06 1.16
C ARG A 202 -25.66 7.48 0.70
N SER A 203 -26.55 8.18 1.38
CA SER A 203 -26.70 9.64 1.27
C SER A 203 -26.97 10.25 2.63
N TYR A 204 -26.39 11.43 2.88
CA TYR A 204 -26.61 12.19 4.12
C TYR A 204 -27.15 13.57 3.79
N ASP A 205 -28.26 13.94 4.40
CA ASP A 205 -28.85 15.27 4.34
C ASP A 205 -28.47 16.05 5.61
N PRO A 206 -27.54 17.01 5.53
CA PRO A 206 -27.08 17.75 6.70
C PRO A 206 -28.13 18.72 7.27
N ARG A 207 -29.08 19.18 6.44
CA ARG A 207 -30.15 20.11 6.89
C ARG A 207 -31.15 19.40 7.77
N ASN A 208 -31.63 18.24 7.33
CA ASN A 208 -32.61 17.42 8.05
C ASN A 208 -31.96 16.41 8.99
N LYS A 209 -30.63 16.32 9.00
CA LYS A 209 -29.85 15.31 9.75
C LYS A 209 -30.32 13.88 9.50
N VAL A 210 -30.59 13.53 8.25
CA VAL A 210 -31.06 12.19 7.86
C VAL A 210 -29.97 11.46 7.07
N LEU A 211 -29.55 10.31 7.57
CA LEU A 211 -28.66 9.37 6.89
C LEU A 211 -29.51 8.27 6.25
N ARG A 212 -29.46 8.14 4.92
CA ARG A 212 -30.11 7.06 4.17
C ARG A 212 -29.09 6.04 3.74
N ILE A 213 -29.38 4.78 4.03
CA ILE A 213 -28.56 3.59 3.69
C ILE A 213 -29.40 2.67 2.80
N SER A 214 -28.77 2.16 1.73
CA SER A 214 -29.47 1.26 0.80
C SER A 214 -29.71 -0.12 1.42
N ASN A 215 -30.97 -0.59 1.39
CA ASN A 215 -31.34 -1.96 1.72
C ASN A 215 -30.80 -3.00 0.71
N ARG A 216 -30.39 -2.55 -0.48
CA ARG A 216 -29.81 -3.42 -1.51
C ARG A 216 -28.36 -3.78 -1.21
N SER A 217 -27.73 -3.05 -0.29
CA SER A 217 -26.37 -3.37 0.17
C SER A 217 -26.42 -4.48 1.21
N VAL A 218 -25.43 -5.38 1.16
CA VAL A 218 -25.24 -6.41 2.20
C VAL A 218 -24.93 -5.77 3.56
N THR A 219 -25.21 -6.49 4.62
CA THR A 219 -25.11 -5.99 6.02
C THR A 219 -23.72 -5.40 6.33
N GLU A 220 -22.64 -6.04 5.90
CA GLU A 220 -21.28 -5.59 6.09
C GLU A 220 -21.02 -4.22 5.43
N THR A 221 -21.62 -4.00 4.26
CA THR A 221 -21.55 -2.70 3.57
C THR A 221 -22.37 -1.65 4.31
N GLN A 222 -23.58 -1.97 4.76
CA GLN A 222 -24.42 -1.05 5.54
C GLN A 222 -23.72 -0.62 6.83
N THR A 223 -23.21 -1.56 7.61
CA THR A 223 -22.46 -1.30 8.85
C THR A 223 -21.28 -0.38 8.60
N PHE A 224 -20.48 -0.69 7.58
CA PHE A 224 -19.34 0.12 7.20
C PHE A 224 -19.71 1.55 6.82
N GLN A 225 -20.79 1.75 6.05
CA GLN A 225 -21.26 3.08 5.65
C GLN A 225 -21.80 3.89 6.82
N ILE A 226 -22.39 3.24 7.81
CA ILE A 226 -22.84 3.90 9.05
C ILE A 226 -21.62 4.35 9.87
N LEU A 227 -20.63 3.48 10.08
CA LEU A 227 -19.38 3.80 10.77
C LEU A 227 -18.59 4.93 10.06
N LEU A 228 -18.58 4.92 8.72
CA LEU A 228 -18.01 6.01 7.92
C LEU A 228 -18.72 7.34 8.21
N GLN A 229 -20.06 7.33 8.33
CA GLN A 229 -20.80 8.55 8.68
C GLN A 229 -20.55 8.98 10.13
N VAL A 230 -20.35 8.04 11.07
CA VAL A 230 -19.89 8.36 12.43
C VAL A 230 -18.54 9.10 12.36
N ALA A 231 -17.58 8.62 11.56
CA ALA A 231 -16.30 9.30 11.38
C ALA A 231 -16.48 10.73 10.88
N LEU A 232 -17.25 10.92 9.80
CA LEU A 232 -17.45 12.23 9.18
C LEU A 232 -18.12 13.25 10.12
N ILE A 233 -18.98 12.80 11.05
CA ILE A 233 -19.71 13.68 11.97
C ILE A 233 -18.97 13.84 13.29
N ARG A 234 -18.57 12.71 13.91
CA ARG A 234 -18.04 12.70 15.28
C ARG A 234 -16.54 12.97 15.34
N GLN A 235 -15.81 12.56 14.30
CA GLN A 235 -14.34 12.67 14.22
C GLN A 235 -13.89 13.73 13.22
N ASN A 236 -14.77 14.63 12.80
CA ASN A 236 -14.47 15.62 11.78
C ASN A 236 -13.23 16.46 12.13
N ALA A 237 -13.07 16.88 13.39
CA ALA A 237 -11.91 17.66 13.83
C ALA A 237 -10.59 16.86 13.67
N LEU A 238 -10.58 15.58 14.02
CA LEU A 238 -9.43 14.70 13.83
C LEU A 238 -9.10 14.52 12.35
N LEU A 239 -10.13 14.28 11.52
CA LEU A 239 -9.95 14.12 10.08
C LEU A 239 -9.36 15.40 9.45
N GLU A 240 -9.91 16.57 9.80
CA GLU A 240 -9.40 17.87 9.31
C GLU A 240 -7.95 18.10 9.77
N ALA A 241 -7.62 17.88 11.02
CA ALA A 241 -6.25 18.00 11.53
C ALA A 241 -5.26 17.09 10.78
N THR A 242 -5.67 15.86 10.47
CA THR A 242 -4.84 14.93 9.69
C THR A 242 -4.65 15.44 8.25
N LEU A 243 -5.69 16.00 7.64
CA LEU A 243 -5.64 16.59 6.29
C LEU A 243 -4.78 17.85 6.24
N ASP A 244 -4.77 18.65 7.30
CA ASP A 244 -3.93 19.85 7.40
C ASP A 244 -2.45 19.51 7.44
N LEU A 245 -2.08 18.41 8.12
CA LEU A 245 -0.71 17.89 8.12
C LEU A 245 -0.27 17.39 6.74
N ALA A 246 -1.19 16.81 5.97
CA ALA A 246 -0.90 16.24 4.64
C ALA A 246 -0.66 17.31 3.56
N ARG A 247 -1.13 18.55 3.74
CA ARG A 247 -0.94 19.72 2.84
C ARG A 247 -1.31 19.44 1.38
N PHE A 248 -2.51 18.88 1.16
CA PHE A 248 -3.01 18.65 -0.20
C PHE A 248 -3.05 19.93 -1.02
N GLN A 249 -2.68 19.83 -2.30
CA GLN A 249 -2.61 20.98 -3.21
C GLN A 249 -3.98 21.38 -3.78
N THR A 250 -4.92 20.41 -3.85
CA THR A 250 -6.24 20.60 -4.43
C THR A 250 -7.35 20.32 -3.42
N SER A 251 -8.46 21.05 -3.54
CA SER A 251 -9.66 20.83 -2.72
C SER A 251 -10.27 19.45 -2.98
N GLU A 252 -10.18 18.98 -4.21
CA GLU A 252 -10.65 17.66 -4.66
C GLU A 252 -9.84 16.55 -4.00
N ALA A 253 -8.51 16.65 -3.99
CA ALA A 253 -7.64 15.70 -3.29
C ALA A 253 -7.95 15.68 -1.80
N ARG A 254 -8.09 16.86 -1.17
CA ARG A 254 -8.48 16.97 0.24
C ARG A 254 -9.83 16.31 0.50
N GLY A 255 -10.82 16.53 -0.36
CA GLY A 255 -12.14 15.90 -0.24
C GLY A 255 -12.09 14.38 -0.37
N ILE A 256 -11.36 13.86 -1.35
CA ILE A 256 -11.17 12.41 -1.55
C ILE A 256 -10.41 11.80 -0.36
N ALA A 257 -9.36 12.47 0.12
CA ALA A 257 -8.59 12.04 1.27
C ALA A 257 -9.43 12.00 2.55
N LYS A 258 -10.32 12.97 2.77
CA LYS A 258 -11.28 12.98 3.89
C LYS A 258 -12.15 11.73 3.87
N ILE A 259 -12.70 11.37 2.71
CA ILE A 259 -13.46 10.13 2.55
C ILE A 259 -12.56 8.90 2.79
N GLY A 260 -11.32 8.94 2.33
CA GLY A 260 -10.32 7.90 2.59
C GLY A 260 -10.05 7.69 4.07
N LEU A 261 -9.83 8.76 4.83
CA LEU A 261 -9.64 8.73 6.28
C LEU A 261 -10.89 8.24 7.03
N ALA A 262 -12.09 8.64 6.58
CA ALA A 262 -13.34 8.16 7.14
C ALA A 262 -13.56 6.65 6.86
N ASN A 263 -13.17 6.17 5.67
CA ASN A 263 -13.13 4.73 5.35
C ASN A 263 -12.13 4.00 6.25
N TYR A 264 -10.95 4.59 6.47
CA TYR A 264 -9.93 4.03 7.37
C TYR A 264 -10.49 3.88 8.79
N PHE A 265 -11.09 4.95 9.34
CA PHE A 265 -11.74 4.90 10.65
C PHE A 265 -12.82 3.81 10.71
N ALA A 266 -13.68 3.72 9.70
CA ALA A 266 -14.76 2.72 9.67
C ALA A 266 -14.19 1.29 9.70
N GLY A 267 -13.13 1.01 8.94
CA GLY A 267 -12.43 -0.27 8.96
C GLY A 267 -11.78 -0.57 10.30
N ALA A 268 -11.11 0.42 10.89
CA ALA A 268 -10.45 0.29 12.19
C ALA A 268 -11.43 0.16 13.36
N ALA A 269 -12.60 0.80 13.27
CA ALA A 269 -13.66 0.66 14.27
C ALA A 269 -14.40 -0.69 14.16
N LEU A 270 -14.56 -1.21 12.94
CA LEU A 270 -15.16 -2.54 12.73
C LEU A 270 -14.19 -3.66 13.15
N MET A 271 -12.90 -3.45 12.95
CA MET A 271 -11.81 -4.40 13.24
C MET A 271 -10.75 -3.71 14.11
N PRO A 272 -11.03 -3.53 15.45
CA PRO A 272 -10.12 -2.81 16.35
C PRO A 272 -8.75 -3.47 16.40
N TYR A 273 -7.71 -2.66 16.46
CA TYR A 273 -6.33 -3.10 16.19
C TYR A 273 -5.93 -4.32 17.01
N THR A 274 -6.00 -4.22 18.33
CA THR A 274 -5.51 -5.27 19.24
C THR A 274 -6.32 -6.55 19.10
N GLN A 275 -7.66 -6.44 19.08
CA GLN A 275 -8.56 -7.60 18.96
C GLN A 275 -8.38 -8.28 17.59
N PHE A 276 -8.27 -7.48 16.52
CA PHE A 276 -8.12 -8.00 15.18
C PHE A 276 -6.76 -8.67 14.97
N LEU A 277 -5.67 -8.09 15.48
CA LEU A 277 -4.33 -8.69 15.42
C LEU A 277 -4.28 -10.02 16.17
N THR A 278 -4.87 -10.08 17.38
CA THR A 278 -4.95 -11.32 18.17
C THR A 278 -5.71 -12.40 17.41
N ALA A 279 -6.91 -12.08 16.92
CA ALA A 279 -7.73 -13.02 16.15
C ALA A 279 -7.03 -13.48 14.86
N ALA A 280 -6.33 -12.57 14.16
CA ALA A 280 -5.57 -12.90 12.96
C ALA A 280 -4.46 -13.91 13.25
N ASN A 281 -3.73 -13.74 14.34
CA ASN A 281 -2.69 -14.68 14.76
C ASN A 281 -3.28 -16.04 15.16
N GLU A 282 -4.35 -16.05 15.93
CA GLU A 282 -5.03 -17.27 16.38
C GLU A 282 -5.55 -18.12 15.21
N CYS A 283 -6.16 -17.50 14.20
CA CYS A 283 -6.67 -18.20 13.03
C CYS A 283 -5.67 -18.32 11.89
N ARG A 284 -4.39 -18.01 12.13
CA ARG A 284 -3.33 -18.02 11.11
C ARG A 284 -3.70 -17.23 9.86
N HIS A 285 -4.29 -16.06 10.07
CA HIS A 285 -4.68 -15.10 9.02
C HIS A 285 -5.73 -15.65 8.03
N ASP A 286 -6.62 -16.54 8.47
CA ASP A 286 -7.76 -17.00 7.66
C ASP A 286 -8.71 -15.81 7.41
N VAL A 287 -8.66 -15.27 6.19
CA VAL A 287 -9.43 -14.07 5.80
C VAL A 287 -10.94 -14.32 5.85
N GLU A 288 -11.39 -15.54 5.54
CA GLU A 288 -12.83 -15.89 5.58
C GLU A 288 -13.33 -16.01 6.99
N LEU A 289 -12.53 -16.59 7.88
CA LEU A 289 -12.87 -16.71 9.30
C LEU A 289 -12.90 -15.34 9.95
N LEU A 290 -11.90 -14.49 9.68
CA LEU A 290 -11.87 -13.10 10.16
C LEU A 290 -13.06 -12.29 9.62
N ALA A 291 -13.42 -12.45 8.35
CA ALA A 291 -14.57 -11.78 7.76
C ALA A 291 -15.89 -12.13 8.52
N ARG A 292 -16.08 -13.39 8.83
CA ARG A 292 -17.24 -13.86 9.63
C ARG A 292 -17.20 -13.34 11.06
N GLN A 293 -16.06 -13.42 11.72
CA GLN A 293 -15.89 -13.02 13.12
C GLN A 293 -16.16 -11.54 13.34
N PHE A 294 -15.70 -10.67 12.41
CA PHE A 294 -15.84 -9.21 12.52
C PHE A 294 -17.02 -8.63 11.72
N GLY A 295 -17.82 -9.46 11.06
CA GLY A 295 -18.92 -8.98 10.20
C GLY A 295 -18.41 -8.05 9.09
N ALA A 296 -17.25 -8.36 8.52
CA ALA A 296 -16.58 -7.57 7.50
C ALA A 296 -16.53 -8.31 6.16
N SER A 297 -16.41 -7.57 5.06
CA SER A 297 -16.19 -8.21 3.76
C SER A 297 -14.73 -8.67 3.61
N ILE A 298 -14.49 -9.62 2.72
CA ILE A 298 -13.14 -10.12 2.37
C ILE A 298 -12.20 -8.97 2.00
N GLU A 299 -12.67 -7.99 1.20
CA GLU A 299 -11.89 -6.80 0.83
C GLU A 299 -11.51 -5.97 2.06
N GLN A 300 -12.43 -5.78 3.00
CA GLN A 300 -12.18 -5.00 4.22
C GLN A 300 -11.16 -5.69 5.12
N VAL A 301 -11.28 -7.00 5.31
CA VAL A 301 -10.31 -7.81 6.08
C VAL A 301 -8.93 -7.77 5.43
N ALA A 302 -8.83 -8.05 4.14
CA ALA A 302 -7.56 -8.02 3.42
C ALA A 302 -6.88 -6.64 3.48
N HIS A 303 -7.67 -5.57 3.32
CA HIS A 303 -7.16 -4.22 3.48
C HIS A 303 -6.73 -3.94 4.93
N ARG A 304 -7.51 -4.38 5.94
CA ARG A 304 -7.17 -4.19 7.36
C ARG A 304 -5.87 -4.90 7.73
N LEU A 305 -5.65 -6.13 7.25
CA LEU A 305 -4.39 -6.86 7.45
C LEU A 305 -3.18 -6.05 6.96
N SER A 306 -3.32 -5.36 5.81
CA SER A 306 -2.23 -4.52 5.28
C SER A 306 -1.97 -3.24 6.08
N THR A 307 -2.87 -2.87 7.00
CA THR A 307 -2.73 -1.68 7.86
C THR A 307 -2.17 -1.96 9.25
N LEU A 308 -1.86 -3.21 9.58
CA LEU A 308 -1.37 -3.61 10.90
C LEU A 308 0.12 -3.26 11.09
N GLN A 309 0.44 -1.96 11.02
CA GLN A 309 1.81 -1.45 11.07
C GLN A 309 2.07 -0.54 12.28
N ARG A 310 1.32 -0.72 13.40
CA ARG A 310 1.52 0.05 14.64
C ARG A 310 2.90 -0.20 15.22
N PRO A 311 3.71 0.84 15.49
CA PRO A 311 5.01 0.69 16.13
C PRO A 311 4.89 -0.09 17.46
N GLY A 312 5.78 -1.06 17.68
CA GLY A 312 5.80 -1.92 18.86
C GLY A 312 4.75 -3.06 18.86
N SER A 313 3.84 -3.11 17.88
CA SER A 313 2.81 -4.16 17.77
C SER A 313 2.45 -4.41 16.31
N LYS A 314 3.47 -4.58 15.45
CA LYS A 314 3.28 -4.84 14.03
C LYS A 314 2.76 -6.25 13.77
N GLY A 315 1.82 -6.37 12.86
CA GLY A 315 1.43 -7.64 12.25
C GLY A 315 2.37 -8.04 11.13
N ILE A 316 2.01 -9.10 10.41
CA ILE A 316 2.73 -9.49 9.18
C ILE A 316 2.63 -8.35 8.17
N PRO A 317 3.76 -7.96 7.54
CA PRO A 317 3.73 -6.99 6.47
C PRO A 317 3.06 -7.61 5.23
N PHE A 318 1.87 -7.13 4.87
CA PHE A 318 1.17 -7.56 3.68
C PHE A 318 1.25 -6.50 2.58
N PHE A 319 1.33 -6.96 1.34
CA PHE A 319 0.87 -6.18 0.20
C PHE A 319 -0.62 -6.43 -0.04
N PHE A 320 -1.33 -5.43 -0.51
CA PHE A 320 -2.73 -5.48 -0.92
C PHE A 320 -2.90 -4.77 -2.25
N VAL A 321 -3.64 -5.39 -3.16
CA VAL A 321 -4.03 -4.78 -4.42
C VAL A 321 -5.45 -5.14 -4.78
N ARG A 322 -6.15 -4.22 -5.43
CA ARG A 322 -7.43 -4.48 -6.08
C ARG A 322 -7.33 -4.14 -7.55
N VAL A 323 -7.70 -5.07 -8.39
CA VAL A 323 -7.75 -4.90 -9.85
C VAL A 323 -9.18 -5.02 -10.36
N ASP A 324 -9.46 -4.34 -11.48
CA ASP A 324 -10.66 -4.59 -12.28
C ASP A 324 -10.45 -5.76 -13.25
N GLN A 325 -11.48 -6.10 -14.02
CA GLN A 325 -11.41 -7.21 -14.97
C GLN A 325 -10.43 -6.97 -16.12
N ALA A 326 -10.09 -5.71 -16.41
CA ALA A 326 -9.08 -5.35 -17.41
C ALA A 326 -7.64 -5.40 -16.87
N GLY A 327 -7.46 -5.74 -15.59
CA GLY A 327 -6.15 -5.77 -14.93
C GLY A 327 -5.67 -4.41 -14.43
N THR A 328 -6.52 -3.37 -14.46
CA THR A 328 -6.18 -2.04 -13.96
C THR A 328 -6.15 -2.05 -12.43
N ILE A 329 -5.05 -1.60 -11.85
CA ILE A 329 -4.93 -1.48 -10.40
C ILE A 329 -5.74 -0.28 -9.90
N THR A 330 -6.81 -0.56 -9.14
CA THR A 330 -7.73 0.45 -8.61
C THR A 330 -7.44 0.84 -7.16
N LYS A 331 -6.80 -0.05 -6.40
CA LYS A 331 -6.24 0.19 -5.06
C LYS A 331 -4.95 -0.59 -4.92
N ARG A 332 -3.98 -0.03 -4.26
CA ARG A 332 -2.73 -0.72 -3.93
C ARG A 332 -2.15 -0.21 -2.63
N HIS A 333 -1.54 -1.11 -1.90
CA HIS A 333 -0.74 -0.83 -0.73
C HIS A 333 0.29 -1.94 -0.55
N SER A 334 1.48 -1.61 -0.05
CA SER A 334 2.47 -2.61 0.29
C SER A 334 3.25 -2.20 1.53
N ALA A 335 3.19 -3.04 2.56
CA ALA A 335 4.08 -3.00 3.70
C ALA A 335 5.28 -3.95 3.51
N THR A 336 5.35 -4.65 2.35
CA THR A 336 6.43 -5.57 1.95
C THR A 336 7.42 -4.87 1.03
N ARG A 337 8.47 -5.57 0.60
CA ARG A 337 9.39 -5.10 -0.46
C ARG A 337 8.75 -5.08 -1.84
N LEU A 338 7.62 -5.79 -2.05
CA LEU A 338 6.93 -5.80 -3.33
C LEU A 338 6.39 -4.40 -3.63
N GLN A 339 6.92 -3.81 -4.68
CA GLN A 339 6.43 -2.55 -5.21
C GLN A 339 5.52 -2.80 -6.40
N PHE A 340 4.44 -2.05 -6.47
CA PHE A 340 3.56 -2.08 -7.64
C PHE A 340 3.99 -0.98 -8.61
N ALA A 341 4.01 -1.31 -9.91
CA ALA A 341 4.23 -0.30 -10.93
C ALA A 341 3.24 0.85 -10.75
N ARG A 342 3.74 2.07 -10.78
CA ARG A 342 2.89 3.27 -10.68
C ARG A 342 2.06 3.46 -11.94
N PHE A 343 2.60 3.03 -13.07
CA PHE A 343 2.03 3.15 -14.41
C PHE A 343 2.05 1.81 -15.12
N GLY A 344 0.99 1.54 -15.91
CA GLY A 344 0.85 0.31 -16.67
C GLY A 344 0.15 -0.82 -15.90
N GLY A 345 0.04 -1.96 -16.53
CA GLY A 345 -0.58 -3.17 -15.97
C GLY A 345 0.38 -3.94 -15.06
N ALA A 346 -0.18 -4.66 -14.11
CA ALA A 346 0.55 -5.64 -13.32
C ALA A 346 1.04 -6.80 -14.20
N CYS A 347 2.03 -7.56 -13.70
CA CYS A 347 2.53 -8.73 -14.42
C CYS A 347 1.42 -9.71 -14.77
N PRO A 348 1.29 -10.15 -16.03
CA PRO A 348 0.22 -11.08 -16.46
C PRO A 348 0.27 -12.44 -15.77
N LEU A 349 1.42 -12.86 -15.25
CA LEU A 349 1.61 -14.12 -14.53
C LEU A 349 1.08 -14.08 -13.10
N TRP A 350 0.65 -12.94 -12.62
CA TRP A 350 0.18 -12.82 -11.26
C TRP A 350 -1.23 -13.41 -11.10
N ASN A 351 -1.43 -14.22 -10.05
CA ASN A 351 -2.67 -14.96 -9.81
C ASN A 351 -3.92 -14.09 -9.68
N VAL A 352 -3.79 -12.80 -9.41
CA VAL A 352 -4.92 -11.87 -9.29
C VAL A 352 -5.73 -11.77 -10.60
N HIS A 353 -5.09 -11.94 -11.76
CA HIS A 353 -5.79 -11.92 -13.05
C HIS A 353 -6.68 -13.14 -13.27
N ARG A 354 -6.30 -14.28 -12.68
CA ARG A 354 -7.06 -15.53 -12.74
C ARG A 354 -8.18 -15.63 -11.72
N ALA A 355 -8.24 -14.72 -10.76
CA ALA A 355 -9.25 -14.76 -9.70
C ALA A 355 -10.69 -14.69 -10.22
N PHE A 356 -10.90 -14.09 -11.39
CA PHE A 356 -12.23 -14.01 -12.05
C PHE A 356 -12.69 -15.33 -12.66
N GLU A 357 -11.77 -16.29 -12.88
CA GLU A 357 -12.06 -17.60 -13.43
C GLU A 357 -12.67 -18.55 -12.39
N LEU A 358 -12.31 -18.34 -11.11
CA LEU A 358 -12.75 -19.15 -9.97
C LEU A 358 -13.39 -18.27 -8.89
N PRO A 359 -14.63 -17.79 -9.13
CA PRO A 359 -15.30 -16.91 -8.17
C PRO A 359 -15.44 -17.57 -6.79
N ALA A 360 -15.34 -16.76 -5.75
CA ALA A 360 -15.47 -17.14 -4.35
C ALA A 360 -14.42 -18.13 -3.81
N GLN A 361 -13.33 -18.38 -4.54
CA GLN A 361 -12.21 -19.20 -4.05
C GLN A 361 -10.93 -18.37 -3.94
N PHE A 362 -10.11 -18.67 -2.94
CA PHE A 362 -8.75 -18.11 -2.88
C PHE A 362 -7.81 -18.91 -3.80
N LEU A 363 -7.22 -18.24 -4.76
CA LEU A 363 -6.10 -18.76 -5.55
C LEU A 363 -4.80 -18.48 -4.80
N ARG A 364 -3.98 -19.50 -4.64
CA ARG A 364 -2.66 -19.41 -3.99
C ARG A 364 -1.57 -19.45 -5.06
N GLN A 365 -0.54 -18.65 -4.87
CA GLN A 365 0.64 -18.64 -5.74
C GLN A 365 1.90 -18.41 -4.90
N LEU A 366 2.93 -19.19 -5.16
CA LEU A 366 4.29 -18.86 -4.78
C LEU A 366 4.88 -18.05 -5.92
N ALA A 367 5.37 -16.86 -5.62
CA ALA A 367 5.85 -15.93 -6.61
C ALA A 367 7.28 -15.49 -6.29
N GLU A 368 8.10 -15.30 -7.33
CA GLU A 368 9.46 -14.78 -7.20
C GLU A 368 9.64 -13.59 -8.13
N THR A 369 10.04 -12.46 -7.57
CA THR A 369 10.35 -11.24 -8.34
C THR A 369 11.77 -11.30 -8.95
N PRO A 370 12.12 -10.44 -9.94
CA PRO A 370 13.43 -10.48 -10.61
C PRO A 370 14.62 -10.27 -9.68
N ASP A 371 14.44 -9.61 -8.54
CA ASP A 371 15.44 -9.40 -7.50
C ASP A 371 15.61 -10.61 -6.56
N GLY A 372 14.88 -11.71 -6.82
CA GLY A 372 14.93 -12.96 -6.04
C GLY A 372 14.09 -12.93 -4.76
N ALA A 373 13.30 -11.88 -4.53
CA ALA A 373 12.38 -11.87 -3.39
C ALA A 373 11.19 -12.81 -3.65
N ARG A 374 10.83 -13.60 -2.62
CA ARG A 374 9.82 -14.66 -2.70
C ARG A 374 8.61 -14.31 -1.85
N TYR A 375 7.42 -14.58 -2.41
CA TYR A 375 6.14 -14.21 -1.82
C TYR A 375 5.15 -15.36 -1.86
N VAL A 376 4.26 -15.36 -0.86
CA VAL A 376 3.00 -16.09 -0.90
C VAL A 376 1.92 -15.07 -1.29
N SER A 377 1.25 -15.29 -2.42
CA SER A 377 0.18 -14.44 -2.93
C SER A 377 -1.15 -15.19 -2.92
N LEU A 378 -2.17 -14.53 -2.37
CA LEU A 378 -3.55 -14.98 -2.31
C LEU A 378 -4.38 -14.06 -3.19
N ALA A 379 -5.16 -14.60 -4.11
CA ALA A 379 -6.04 -13.79 -4.94
C ALA A 379 -7.48 -14.31 -4.87
N ARG A 380 -8.45 -13.39 -4.92
CA ARG A 380 -9.87 -13.73 -4.87
C ARG A 380 -10.73 -12.73 -5.62
N ASP A 381 -11.72 -13.24 -6.35
CA ASP A 381 -12.80 -12.42 -6.90
C ASP A 381 -13.70 -11.89 -5.77
N ILE A 382 -13.91 -10.58 -5.80
CA ILE A 382 -14.78 -9.85 -4.86
C ILE A 382 -15.90 -9.13 -5.60
N SER A 383 -16.27 -9.62 -6.77
CA SER A 383 -17.34 -9.05 -7.59
C SER A 383 -18.64 -8.97 -6.82
N LYS A 384 -19.33 -7.85 -6.93
CA LYS A 384 -20.58 -7.58 -6.19
C LYS A 384 -21.74 -7.55 -7.16
N PRO A 385 -22.72 -8.48 -7.02
CA PRO A 385 -23.94 -8.42 -7.78
C PRO A 385 -24.75 -7.16 -7.42
N ALA A 386 -25.41 -6.58 -8.39
CA ALA A 386 -26.18 -5.34 -8.18
C ALA A 386 -27.58 -5.56 -7.61
N GLY A 387 -27.88 -6.75 -7.08
CA GLY A 387 -29.10 -7.05 -6.34
C GLY A 387 -30.39 -7.20 -7.16
N ARG A 388 -30.34 -7.08 -8.51
CA ARG A 388 -31.47 -7.35 -9.40
C ARG A 388 -31.01 -7.94 -10.73
N TYR A 389 -31.88 -8.72 -11.37
CA TYR A 389 -31.61 -9.27 -12.70
C TYR A 389 -31.33 -8.16 -13.73
N GLY A 390 -30.30 -8.36 -14.55
CA GLY A 390 -29.92 -7.42 -15.61
C GLY A 390 -29.19 -6.14 -15.12
N ALA A 391 -28.97 -5.96 -13.83
CA ALA A 391 -28.19 -4.83 -13.35
C ALA A 391 -26.68 -5.07 -13.52
N PRO A 392 -25.88 -4.01 -13.77
CA PRO A 392 -24.44 -4.16 -13.99
C PRO A 392 -23.73 -4.70 -12.73
N VAL A 393 -22.88 -5.70 -12.94
CA VAL A 393 -22.03 -6.29 -11.90
C VAL A 393 -20.71 -5.53 -11.84
N ARG A 394 -20.30 -5.09 -10.66
CA ARG A 394 -18.96 -4.53 -10.46
C ARG A 394 -17.98 -5.68 -10.27
N ARG A 395 -17.08 -5.85 -11.22
CA ARG A 395 -16.10 -6.93 -11.22
C ARG A 395 -14.74 -6.43 -10.73
N PHE A 396 -14.35 -6.93 -9.57
CA PHE A 396 -13.04 -6.68 -8.98
C PHE A 396 -12.47 -7.96 -8.39
N ALA A 397 -11.16 -8.07 -8.44
CA ALA A 397 -10.40 -9.06 -7.69
C ALA A 397 -9.42 -8.36 -6.77
N ILE A 398 -9.07 -9.01 -5.66
CA ILE A 398 -8.00 -8.59 -4.77
C ILE A 398 -6.87 -9.59 -4.80
N ALA A 399 -5.65 -9.10 -4.55
CA ALA A 399 -4.57 -9.93 -4.08
C ALA A 399 -4.04 -9.40 -2.75
N LEU A 400 -3.70 -10.33 -1.87
CA LEU A 400 -3.07 -10.13 -0.57
C LEU A 400 -1.89 -11.08 -0.48
N GLY A 401 -0.76 -10.64 0.05
CA GLY A 401 0.36 -11.55 0.23
C GLY A 401 1.48 -10.94 1.06
N CYS A 402 2.43 -11.79 1.44
CA CYS A 402 3.59 -11.40 2.23
C CYS A 402 4.84 -12.14 1.73
N GLU A 403 6.00 -11.74 2.24
CA GLU A 403 7.24 -12.45 1.99
C GLU A 403 7.17 -13.88 2.56
N VAL A 404 7.83 -14.81 1.90
CA VAL A 404 7.76 -16.26 2.21
C VAL A 404 8.23 -16.59 3.63
N GLU A 405 9.05 -15.73 4.24
CA GLU A 405 9.48 -15.89 5.62
C GLU A 405 8.33 -15.87 6.64
N HIS A 406 7.20 -15.24 6.27
CA HIS A 406 5.98 -15.20 7.07
C HIS A 406 4.98 -16.31 6.73
N ALA A 407 5.26 -17.18 5.75
CA ALA A 407 4.34 -18.20 5.25
C ALA A 407 3.87 -19.17 6.34
N GLY A 408 4.75 -19.51 7.30
CA GLY A 408 4.39 -20.39 8.43
C GLY A 408 3.24 -19.88 9.31
N SER A 409 3.00 -18.56 9.29
CA SER A 409 1.89 -17.94 10.01
C SER A 409 0.58 -17.88 9.21
N LEU A 410 0.56 -18.35 7.96
CA LEU A 410 -0.61 -18.33 7.09
C LEU A 410 -1.20 -19.73 6.93
N VAL A 411 -2.50 -19.89 7.17
CA VAL A 411 -3.21 -21.14 6.89
C VAL A 411 -3.15 -21.50 5.40
N TYR A 412 -3.07 -20.49 4.53
CA TYR A 412 -3.02 -20.66 3.08
C TYR A 412 -1.71 -21.25 2.56
N ALA A 413 -0.65 -21.23 3.35
CA ALA A 413 0.63 -21.85 2.99
C ALA A 413 0.67 -23.36 3.27
N ASP A 414 -0.32 -23.90 3.97
CA ASP A 414 -0.37 -25.33 4.28
C ASP A 414 -0.39 -26.18 3.00
N GLY A 415 0.50 -27.14 2.94
CA GLY A 415 0.67 -28.02 1.79
C GLY A 415 1.39 -27.40 0.59
N MET A 416 1.93 -26.18 0.70
CA MET A 416 2.80 -25.59 -0.31
C MET A 416 4.26 -25.96 -0.02
N ASP A 417 5.01 -26.38 -1.05
CA ASP A 417 6.43 -26.66 -0.91
C ASP A 417 7.26 -25.38 -1.07
N LEU A 418 7.57 -24.77 0.07
CA LEU A 418 8.35 -23.51 0.12
C LEU A 418 9.85 -23.73 -0.12
N SER A 419 10.32 -24.98 -0.14
CA SER A 419 11.74 -25.31 -0.32
C SER A 419 12.13 -25.43 -1.80
N ARG A 420 11.20 -25.81 -2.65
CA ARG A 420 11.41 -25.99 -4.08
C ARG A 420 11.46 -24.67 -4.83
N ALA A 421 12.59 -24.39 -5.48
CA ALA A 421 12.76 -23.17 -6.26
C ALA A 421 11.81 -23.09 -7.46
N ASP A 422 11.53 -24.23 -8.12
CA ASP A 422 10.65 -24.35 -9.28
C ASP A 422 9.15 -24.26 -8.93
N ALA A 423 8.78 -24.27 -7.64
CA ALA A 423 7.43 -23.98 -7.20
C ALA A 423 7.07 -22.48 -7.26
N PHE A 424 8.07 -21.62 -7.39
CA PHE A 424 7.87 -20.17 -7.43
C PHE A 424 7.70 -19.68 -8.88
N GLU A 425 6.51 -19.16 -9.17
CA GLU A 425 6.21 -18.51 -10.45
C GLU A 425 7.08 -17.26 -10.62
N PRO A 426 7.83 -17.14 -11.73
CA PRO A 426 8.70 -15.99 -11.97
C PRO A 426 7.90 -14.77 -12.42
N ILE A 427 7.30 -14.05 -11.48
CA ILE A 427 6.56 -12.81 -11.76
C ILE A 427 7.47 -11.60 -11.94
N GLY A 428 6.95 -10.53 -12.54
CA GLY A 428 7.55 -9.20 -12.56
C GLY A 428 6.63 -8.18 -11.89
N ILE A 429 7.08 -6.92 -11.82
CA ILE A 429 6.24 -5.81 -11.37
C ILE A 429 5.37 -5.32 -12.53
N SER A 430 6.00 -5.04 -13.68
CA SER A 430 5.38 -4.67 -14.95
C SER A 430 6.29 -5.11 -16.09
N CYS A 431 5.74 -5.50 -17.23
CA CYS A 431 6.53 -5.94 -18.38
C CYS A 431 7.53 -4.87 -18.86
N ARG A 432 7.17 -3.58 -18.74
CA ARG A 432 8.01 -2.44 -19.19
C ARG A 432 9.32 -2.30 -18.43
N ILE A 433 9.37 -2.75 -17.18
CA ILE A 433 10.57 -2.65 -16.32
C ILE A 433 11.08 -4.03 -15.90
N CYS A 434 10.56 -5.11 -16.49
CA CYS A 434 10.93 -6.47 -16.12
C CYS A 434 12.25 -6.89 -16.78
N GLU A 435 13.24 -7.20 -15.96
CA GLU A 435 14.59 -7.60 -16.39
C GLU A 435 14.69 -9.07 -16.85
N ARG A 436 13.64 -9.87 -16.69
CA ARG A 436 13.69 -11.28 -17.09
C ARG A 436 13.95 -11.39 -18.58
N LYS A 437 14.95 -12.15 -18.98
CA LYS A 437 15.24 -12.38 -20.40
C LYS A 437 14.22 -13.31 -21.04
N THR A 438 13.84 -14.35 -20.33
CA THR A 438 12.87 -15.36 -20.78
C THR A 438 11.55 -15.19 -20.04
N CYS A 439 10.45 -14.98 -20.76
CA CYS A 439 9.11 -14.90 -20.21
C CYS A 439 8.10 -15.28 -21.28
N HIS A 440 7.33 -16.34 -21.04
CA HIS A 440 6.33 -16.85 -21.98
C HIS A 440 5.08 -15.96 -22.09
N GLN A 441 4.86 -15.01 -21.15
CA GLN A 441 3.65 -14.19 -21.05
C GLN A 441 3.96 -12.69 -21.09
N ARG A 442 5.09 -12.28 -21.65
CA ARG A 442 5.43 -10.87 -21.77
C ARG A 442 4.46 -10.15 -22.71
N SER A 443 3.75 -9.15 -22.20
CA SER A 443 2.75 -8.40 -22.98
C SER A 443 3.35 -7.28 -23.83
N VAL A 444 4.43 -6.63 -23.31
CA VAL A 444 5.13 -5.55 -23.98
C VAL A 444 6.63 -5.67 -23.73
N PRO A 445 7.50 -5.24 -24.67
CA PRO A 445 8.94 -5.27 -24.46
C PRO A 445 9.36 -4.37 -23.30
N PRO A 446 10.46 -4.70 -22.61
CA PRO A 446 11.05 -3.83 -21.60
C PRO A 446 11.66 -2.60 -22.27
N LEU A 447 11.57 -1.44 -21.60
CA LEU A 447 12.01 -0.16 -22.16
C LEU A 447 13.53 -0.04 -22.28
N GLU A 448 14.27 -0.70 -21.39
CA GLU A 448 15.72 -0.54 -21.25
C GLU A 448 16.53 -1.62 -21.96
N ARG A 449 15.87 -2.59 -22.55
CA ARG A 449 16.54 -3.70 -23.19
C ARG A 449 16.50 -3.58 -24.71
N LYS A 450 17.60 -3.93 -25.34
CA LYS A 450 17.64 -4.01 -26.80
C LYS A 450 16.83 -5.22 -27.28
N LEU A 451 15.95 -4.98 -28.22
CA LEU A 451 15.21 -6.06 -28.86
C LEU A 451 16.08 -6.75 -29.90
N LEU A 452 16.11 -8.06 -29.82
CA LEU A 452 16.74 -8.92 -30.81
C LEU A 452 15.62 -9.52 -31.66
N VAL A 453 15.55 -9.06 -32.91
CA VAL A 453 14.55 -9.55 -33.88
C VAL A 453 15.28 -10.43 -34.89
N ASP A 454 14.92 -11.70 -34.91
CA ASP A 454 15.33 -12.66 -35.94
C ASP A 454 14.10 -12.94 -36.83
N THR A 455 14.23 -12.69 -38.12
CA THR A 455 13.14 -12.91 -39.08
C THR A 455 13.01 -14.38 -39.50
N ASP A 456 14.04 -15.18 -39.27
CA ASP A 456 14.13 -16.57 -39.71
C ASP A 456 13.75 -17.56 -38.61
N THR A 457 13.84 -17.12 -37.33
CA THR A 457 13.47 -17.96 -36.17
C THR A 457 12.45 -17.24 -35.30
N ARG A 458 11.51 -17.99 -34.76
CA ARG A 458 10.47 -17.48 -33.86
C ARG A 458 10.32 -18.36 -32.63
N ASP A 459 10.57 -17.77 -31.47
CA ASP A 459 10.20 -18.35 -30.17
C ASP A 459 8.75 -18.00 -29.82
N VAL A 460 8.37 -18.19 -28.53
CA VAL A 460 7.06 -17.82 -28.01
C VAL A 460 6.75 -16.35 -28.29
N LEU A 461 7.74 -15.48 -28.08
CA LEU A 461 7.66 -14.05 -28.43
C LEU A 461 8.29 -13.80 -29.81
N PRO A 462 7.82 -12.78 -30.55
CA PRO A 462 8.37 -12.41 -31.85
C PRO A 462 9.73 -11.67 -31.77
N TYR A 463 10.32 -11.59 -30.58
CA TYR A 463 11.60 -10.94 -30.31
C TYR A 463 12.25 -11.59 -29.10
N GLY A 464 13.59 -11.58 -29.09
CA GLY A 464 14.40 -11.80 -27.90
C GLY A 464 14.68 -10.47 -27.17
N VAL A 465 15.16 -10.58 -25.94
CA VAL A 465 15.60 -9.45 -25.12
C VAL A 465 17.05 -9.69 -24.71
N ASP A 466 17.93 -8.71 -24.95
CA ASP A 466 19.36 -8.79 -24.63
C ASP A 466 19.61 -8.83 -23.11
#